data_29d8222f00335e7ada891e943ff31a76
#
_entry.id   29d8222f00335e7ada891e943ff31a76
#
_cell.length_a   1.000
_cell.length_b   1.000
_cell.length_c   1.000
_cell.angle_alpha   90.00
_cell.angle_beta   90.00
_cell.angle_gamma   90.00
#
_symmetry.space_group_name_H-M   'P 1'
#
loop_
_entity.id
_entity.type
_entity.pdbx_description
1 polymer ?
#
loop_
_entity_poly.entity_id
_entity_poly.type
_entity_poly.pdbx_seq_one_letter_code
_entity_poly.pdbx_strand_id
1 'polypeptide(L)'
;MNLTTRRTEGTTWKDIAAQVAAGSLKVGDQIEDELLTGEKMVYEVAHITEDRMDFISRDTMAERFTWNENGRNTGGFKKSDLCKALNEKVWEQLLPEELKAVICERECIQVVDGEEEKIMLKLWLPSEYEVFGEEWFSDAKEGEQLEIFKDPRNRIKMGGHGGSRARWWLLSVNGGYSTYACHVNGNGYASNNGCAIDFRVPLCFSIKR
;
A
#
# COMPACT_ATOMS: atom_id res chain seq x y z
N MET A 1 -1.30 -15.03 18.96
CA MET A 1 -0.56 -13.99 19.70
C MET A 1 0.42 -13.42 18.70
N ASN A 2 0.09 -12.26 18.10
CA ASN A 2 0.97 -11.63 17.12
C ASN A 2 2.15 -11.03 17.87
N LEU A 3 3.36 -11.45 17.52
CA LEU A 3 4.58 -10.87 18.05
C LEU A 3 4.72 -9.48 17.43
N THR A 4 4.55 -8.43 18.24
CA THR A 4 5.04 -7.10 17.86
C THR A 4 6.55 -7.19 17.96
N THR A 5 7.22 -7.43 16.84
CA THR A 5 8.66 -7.30 16.79
C THR A 5 8.96 -5.81 16.81
N ARG A 6 9.02 -5.21 18.02
CA ARG A 6 9.66 -3.91 18.12
C ARG A 6 11.02 -4.05 17.49
N ARG A 7 11.35 -3.13 16.59
CA ARG A 7 12.73 -2.94 16.19
C ARG A 7 13.49 -2.74 17.50
N THR A 8 14.08 -3.83 18.03
CA THR A 8 14.89 -3.74 19.25
C THR A 8 16.02 -2.79 18.93
N GLU A 9 16.41 -1.98 19.89
CA GLU A 9 17.52 -1.04 19.75
C GLU A 9 18.70 -1.76 19.07
N GLY A 10 19.07 -1.31 17.86
CA GLY A 10 20.11 -1.95 17.04
C GLY A 10 19.66 -2.87 15.88
N THR A 11 18.37 -3.21 15.71
CA THR A 11 17.91 -3.97 14.53
C THR A 11 17.81 -3.05 13.31
N THR A 12 18.49 -3.40 12.22
CA THR A 12 18.49 -2.63 10.96
C THR A 12 17.52 -3.23 9.92
N TRP A 13 17.19 -2.48 8.85
CA TRP A 13 16.44 -3.02 7.72
C TRP A 13 17.19 -4.14 7.01
N LYS A 14 18.52 -4.16 7.06
CA LYS A 14 19.33 -5.29 6.59
C LYS A 14 19.06 -6.57 7.37
N ASP A 15 18.89 -6.47 8.70
CA ASP A 15 18.56 -7.62 9.55
C ASP A 15 17.14 -8.12 9.27
N ILE A 16 16.19 -7.20 9.02
CA ILE A 16 14.81 -7.54 8.60
C ILE A 16 14.86 -8.27 7.24
N ALA A 17 15.63 -7.77 6.26
CA ALA A 17 15.78 -8.44 4.97
C ALA A 17 16.38 -9.85 5.11
N ALA A 18 17.33 -10.05 6.03
CA ALA A 18 17.83 -11.38 6.33
C ALA A 18 16.78 -12.31 6.93
N GLN A 19 15.88 -11.79 7.78
CA GLN A 19 14.73 -12.55 8.30
C GLN A 19 13.71 -12.89 7.20
N VAL A 20 13.49 -11.97 6.25
CA VAL A 20 12.66 -12.20 5.06
C VAL A 20 13.25 -13.35 4.23
N ALA A 21 14.54 -13.29 3.92
CA ALA A 21 15.24 -14.34 3.17
C ALA A 21 15.23 -15.71 3.89
N ALA A 22 15.31 -15.70 5.22
CA ALA A 22 15.21 -16.91 6.04
C ALA A 22 13.77 -17.45 6.20
N GLY A 23 12.75 -16.70 5.75
CA GLY A 23 11.36 -17.08 5.91
C GLY A 23 10.89 -17.13 7.38
N SER A 24 11.52 -16.35 8.27
CA SER A 24 11.21 -16.37 9.71
C SER A 24 10.07 -15.45 10.10
N LEU A 25 9.66 -14.52 9.23
CA LEU A 25 8.50 -13.65 9.45
C LEU A 25 7.20 -14.28 8.92
N LYS A 26 6.08 -13.88 9.51
CA LYS A 26 4.72 -14.35 9.15
C LYS A 26 3.82 -13.15 8.88
N VAL A 27 2.73 -13.38 8.17
CA VAL A 27 1.69 -12.38 7.96
C VAL A 27 1.18 -11.86 9.31
N GLY A 28 1.13 -10.52 9.43
CA GLY A 28 0.75 -9.80 10.63
C GLY A 28 1.90 -9.51 11.61
N ASP A 29 3.13 -9.98 11.37
CA ASP A 29 4.30 -9.52 12.13
C ASP A 29 4.54 -8.04 11.85
N GLN A 30 4.90 -7.27 12.90
CA GLN A 30 4.99 -5.82 12.86
C GLN A 30 6.41 -5.33 13.06
N ILE A 31 6.78 -4.31 12.29
CA ILE A 31 8.08 -3.63 12.35
C ILE A 31 7.82 -2.14 12.54
N GLU A 32 8.26 -1.59 13.68
CA GLU A 32 8.18 -0.16 13.96
C GLU A 32 9.35 0.57 13.30
N ASP A 33 9.09 1.70 12.67
CA ASP A 33 10.09 2.57 12.03
C ASP A 33 9.62 4.03 12.04
N GLU A 34 10.43 4.92 11.50
CA GLU A 34 10.16 6.35 11.43
C GLU A 34 10.58 6.90 10.07
N LEU A 35 9.73 7.71 9.46
CA LEU A 35 10.07 8.45 8.25
C LEU A 35 11.08 9.56 8.56
N LEU A 36 11.78 10.08 7.55
CA LEU A 36 12.73 11.19 7.70
C LEU A 36 12.08 12.47 8.27
N THR A 37 10.76 12.57 8.22
CA THR A 37 9.96 13.66 8.85
C THR A 37 9.74 13.49 10.35
N GLY A 38 10.11 12.36 10.94
CA GLY A 38 9.77 12.00 12.33
C GLY A 38 8.39 11.34 12.47
N GLU A 39 7.68 11.06 11.37
CA GLU A 39 6.41 10.33 11.41
C GLU A 39 6.66 8.86 11.72
N LYS A 40 6.05 8.39 12.81
CA LYS A 40 6.15 6.98 13.22
C LYS A 40 5.28 6.09 12.36
N MET A 41 5.86 5.00 11.90
CA MET A 41 5.21 4.00 11.06
C MET A 41 5.29 2.62 11.74
N VAL A 42 4.27 1.81 11.53
CA VAL A 42 4.26 0.38 11.86
C VAL A 42 3.96 -0.36 10.58
N TYR A 43 4.93 -1.11 10.07
CA TYR A 43 4.76 -1.94 8.89
C TYR A 43 4.36 -3.35 9.31
N GLU A 44 3.43 -3.93 8.58
CA GLU A 44 2.95 -5.30 8.79
C GLU A 44 3.28 -6.15 7.58
N VAL A 45 3.72 -7.39 7.79
CA VAL A 45 3.81 -8.37 6.71
C VAL A 45 2.40 -8.62 6.18
N ALA A 46 2.13 -8.20 4.95
CA ALA A 46 0.82 -8.25 4.34
C ALA A 46 0.56 -9.55 3.56
N HIS A 47 1.59 -10.04 2.88
CA HIS A 47 1.53 -11.23 2.05
C HIS A 47 2.92 -11.84 1.86
N ILE A 48 2.97 -13.15 1.67
CA ILE A 48 4.22 -13.89 1.48
C ILE A 48 4.08 -14.74 0.21
N THR A 49 5.00 -14.52 -0.73
CA THR A 49 5.13 -15.35 -1.93
C THR A 49 6.42 -16.18 -1.90
N GLU A 50 6.71 -16.92 -2.95
CA GLU A 50 7.94 -17.68 -3.05
C GLU A 50 9.19 -16.80 -3.15
N ASP A 51 9.06 -15.62 -3.78
CA ASP A 51 10.16 -14.73 -4.16
C ASP A 51 10.25 -13.43 -3.34
N ARG A 52 9.18 -13.04 -2.60
CA ARG A 52 9.15 -11.79 -1.83
C ARG A 52 8.20 -11.84 -0.64
N MET A 53 8.34 -10.87 0.25
CA MET A 53 7.36 -10.50 1.26
C MET A 53 6.88 -9.08 1.00
N ASP A 54 5.56 -8.90 0.99
CA ASP A 54 4.87 -7.63 0.82
C ASP A 54 4.57 -7.03 2.20
N PHE A 55 4.88 -5.75 2.39
CA PHE A 55 4.65 -4.99 3.60
C PHE A 55 3.65 -3.87 3.35
N ILE A 56 2.81 -3.61 4.33
CA ILE A 56 1.88 -2.48 4.34
C ILE A 56 1.91 -1.80 5.70
N SER A 57 1.87 -0.47 5.73
CA SER A 57 1.73 0.21 7.01
C SER A 57 0.36 -0.08 7.65
N ARG A 58 0.36 -0.31 8.97
CA ARG A 58 -0.86 -0.55 9.75
C ARG A 58 -1.83 0.61 9.63
N ASP A 59 -1.30 1.83 9.76
CA ASP A 59 -2.04 3.07 9.58
C ASP A 59 -1.58 3.78 8.29
N THR A 60 -2.34 4.75 7.83
CA THR A 60 -1.96 5.55 6.66
C THR A 60 -0.89 6.58 7.04
N MET A 61 -0.19 7.11 6.05
CA MET A 61 0.59 8.33 6.23
C MET A 61 -0.29 9.49 6.68
N ALA A 62 0.28 10.44 7.43
CA ALA A 62 -0.44 11.65 7.85
C ALA A 62 -0.77 12.56 6.65
N GLU A 63 0.10 12.57 5.64
CA GLU A 63 -0.09 13.32 4.40
C GLU A 63 -1.29 12.79 3.61
N ARG A 64 -1.94 13.71 2.87
CA ARG A 64 -3.05 13.40 1.97
C ARG A 64 -2.62 13.61 0.53
N PHE A 65 -3.22 12.83 -0.36
CA PHE A 65 -2.91 12.83 -1.78
C PHE A 65 -4.21 12.83 -2.59
N THR A 66 -4.26 13.63 -3.65
CA THR A 66 -5.21 13.41 -4.74
C THR A 66 -4.80 12.16 -5.50
N TRP A 67 -5.76 11.41 -6.04
CA TRP A 67 -5.43 10.32 -6.97
C TRP A 67 -4.91 10.90 -8.28
N ASN A 68 -5.57 11.94 -8.80
CA ASN A 68 -5.16 12.74 -9.95
C ASN A 68 -5.73 14.16 -9.85
N GLU A 69 -4.89 15.20 -9.96
CA GLU A 69 -5.31 16.60 -9.86
C GLU A 69 -6.27 17.01 -10.98
N ASN A 70 -6.14 16.43 -12.17
CA ASN A 70 -7.04 16.67 -13.29
C ASN A 70 -8.43 16.02 -13.12
N GLY A 71 -8.66 15.29 -12.04
CA GLY A 71 -9.92 14.64 -11.70
C GLY A 71 -10.28 13.43 -12.57
N ARG A 72 -9.33 12.84 -13.29
CA ARG A 72 -9.56 11.70 -14.17
C ARG A 72 -8.68 10.51 -13.80
N ASN A 73 -9.19 9.29 -14.09
CA ASN A 73 -8.45 8.05 -13.89
C ASN A 73 -7.76 7.52 -15.17
N THR A 74 -7.73 8.32 -16.23
CA THR A 74 -7.19 7.95 -17.54
C THR A 74 -5.76 7.46 -17.46
N GLY A 75 -5.50 6.26 -17.97
CA GLY A 75 -4.18 5.63 -17.96
C GLY A 75 -3.82 4.92 -16.65
N GLY A 76 -4.79 4.81 -15.73
CA GLY A 76 -4.68 4.05 -14.50
C GLY A 76 -3.70 4.62 -13.49
N PHE A 77 -3.39 3.81 -12.49
CA PHE A 77 -2.48 4.18 -11.39
C PHE A 77 -1.09 4.54 -11.89
N LYS A 78 -0.55 3.80 -12.85
CA LYS A 78 0.77 4.04 -13.45
C LYS A 78 0.98 5.50 -13.90
N LYS A 79 -0.07 6.14 -14.44
CA LYS A 79 -0.03 7.51 -14.96
C LYS A 79 -0.60 8.54 -13.97
N SER A 80 -1.00 8.13 -12.78
CA SER A 80 -1.60 9.02 -11.79
C SER A 80 -0.56 9.90 -11.09
N ASP A 81 -1.01 11.07 -10.65
CA ASP A 81 -0.20 11.95 -9.80
C ASP A 81 0.14 11.27 -8.48
N LEU A 82 -0.75 10.39 -7.99
CA LEU A 82 -0.53 9.60 -6.78
C LEU A 82 0.64 8.63 -6.94
N CYS A 83 0.69 7.85 -8.04
CA CYS A 83 1.81 6.95 -8.31
C CYS A 83 3.13 7.70 -8.39
N LYS A 84 3.12 8.83 -9.08
CA LYS A 84 4.28 9.72 -9.18
C LYS A 84 4.70 10.27 -7.81
N ALA A 85 3.75 10.75 -7.01
CA ALA A 85 4.04 11.26 -5.68
C ALA A 85 4.67 10.19 -4.77
N LEU A 86 4.18 8.94 -4.82
CA LEU A 86 4.74 7.84 -4.05
C LEU A 86 6.16 7.49 -4.51
N ASN A 87 6.38 7.30 -5.81
CA ASN A 87 7.63 6.76 -6.33
C ASN A 87 8.70 7.83 -6.64
N GLU A 88 8.36 9.12 -6.53
CA GLU A 88 9.31 10.23 -6.59
C GLU A 88 9.42 10.93 -5.22
N LYS A 89 8.40 11.69 -4.79
CA LYS A 89 8.45 12.51 -3.58
C LYS A 89 8.61 11.67 -2.30
N VAL A 90 7.72 10.70 -2.09
CA VAL A 90 7.77 9.87 -0.87
C VAL A 90 9.03 9.04 -0.86
N TRP A 91 9.37 8.41 -1.99
CA TRP A 91 10.59 7.63 -2.14
C TRP A 91 11.85 8.44 -1.83
N GLU A 92 12.02 9.63 -2.43
CA GLU A 92 13.26 10.40 -2.31
C GLU A 92 13.36 11.18 -1.00
N GLN A 93 12.23 11.70 -0.50
CA GLN A 93 12.25 12.70 0.57
C GLN A 93 11.82 12.15 1.93
N LEU A 94 11.09 11.05 1.98
CA LEU A 94 10.49 10.58 3.23
C LEU A 94 11.07 9.25 3.74
N LEU A 95 11.55 8.38 2.83
CA LEU A 95 12.05 7.06 3.25
C LEU A 95 13.52 7.13 3.70
N PRO A 96 13.86 6.46 4.83
CA PRO A 96 15.25 6.24 5.23
C PRO A 96 16.03 5.46 4.17
N GLU A 97 17.30 5.81 3.96
CA GLU A 97 18.16 5.13 2.98
C GLU A 97 18.31 3.62 3.26
N GLU A 98 18.34 3.24 4.53
CA GLU A 98 18.44 1.83 4.91
C GLU A 98 17.20 1.01 4.54
N LEU A 99 16.00 1.62 4.53
CA LEU A 99 14.78 0.99 4.04
C LEU A 99 14.80 0.90 2.51
N LYS A 100 15.14 2.00 1.82
CA LYS A 100 15.26 2.02 0.36
C LYS A 100 16.22 0.95 -0.17
N ALA A 101 17.32 0.68 0.56
CA ALA A 101 18.34 -0.28 0.16
C ALA A 101 17.86 -1.74 0.12
N VAL A 102 16.75 -2.08 0.78
CA VAL A 102 16.21 -3.45 0.83
C VAL A 102 14.91 -3.62 0.04
N ILE A 103 14.28 -2.53 -0.38
CA ILE A 103 13.05 -2.57 -1.18
C ILE A 103 13.35 -3.09 -2.59
N CYS A 104 12.55 -4.03 -3.05
CA CYS A 104 12.55 -4.49 -4.44
C CYS A 104 11.29 -4.01 -5.18
N GLU A 105 11.37 -3.96 -6.50
CA GLU A 105 10.18 -3.71 -7.33
C GLU A 105 9.20 -4.87 -7.24
N ARG A 106 7.92 -4.55 -7.22
CA ARG A 106 6.80 -5.48 -7.25
C ARG A 106 6.05 -5.32 -8.57
N GLU A 107 5.74 -6.44 -9.22
CA GLU A 107 4.76 -6.48 -10.30
C GLU A 107 3.37 -6.29 -9.71
N CYS A 108 2.68 -5.23 -10.12
CA CYS A 108 1.29 -4.95 -9.82
C CYS A 108 0.47 -5.05 -11.10
N ILE A 109 -0.77 -5.50 -10.99
CA ILE A 109 -1.71 -5.57 -12.11
C ILE A 109 -2.67 -4.39 -11.99
N GLN A 110 -2.85 -3.65 -13.08
CA GLN A 110 -3.93 -2.68 -13.23
C GLN A 110 -4.75 -3.02 -14.47
N VAL A 111 -6.05 -2.75 -14.42
CA VAL A 111 -6.95 -2.85 -15.57
C VAL A 111 -7.54 -1.48 -15.86
N VAL A 112 -7.36 -1.01 -17.08
CA VAL A 112 -7.83 0.31 -17.55
C VAL A 112 -8.51 0.14 -18.88
N ASP A 113 -9.74 0.61 -19.01
CA ASP A 113 -10.56 0.48 -20.21
C ASP A 113 -10.68 -1.00 -20.70
N GLY A 114 -10.68 -1.94 -19.76
CA GLY A 114 -10.75 -3.38 -20.00
C GLY A 114 -9.43 -4.06 -20.39
N GLU A 115 -8.35 -3.31 -20.46
CA GLU A 115 -7.02 -3.83 -20.79
C GLU A 115 -6.16 -4.02 -19.53
N GLU A 116 -5.64 -5.24 -19.34
CA GLU A 116 -4.72 -5.55 -18.26
C GLU A 116 -3.31 -5.07 -18.59
N GLU A 117 -2.69 -4.38 -17.63
CA GLU A 117 -1.30 -3.95 -17.69
C GLU A 117 -0.54 -4.37 -16.43
N LYS A 118 0.65 -4.95 -16.60
CA LYS A 118 1.60 -5.22 -15.53
C LYS A 118 2.54 -4.03 -15.36
N ILE A 119 2.64 -3.53 -14.13
CA ILE A 119 3.46 -2.38 -13.79
C ILE A 119 4.44 -2.73 -12.66
N MET A 120 5.68 -2.28 -12.80
CA MET A 120 6.72 -2.50 -11.79
C MET A 120 6.84 -1.27 -10.90
N LEU A 121 6.66 -1.44 -9.58
CA LEU A 121 6.63 -0.34 -8.61
C LEU A 121 7.47 -0.68 -7.38
N LYS A 122 8.22 0.31 -6.87
CA LYS A 122 8.92 0.25 -5.58
C LYS A 122 7.95 0.49 -4.43
N LEU A 123 7.21 1.60 -4.50
CA LEU A 123 6.08 1.88 -3.62
C LEU A 123 4.79 1.68 -4.40
N TRP A 124 3.92 0.84 -3.88
CA TRP A 124 2.69 0.43 -4.52
C TRP A 124 1.47 0.65 -3.62
N LEU A 125 0.29 0.55 -4.17
CA LEU A 125 -0.96 0.44 -3.42
C LEU A 125 -1.63 -0.88 -3.78
N PRO A 126 -2.36 -1.49 -2.85
CA PRO A 126 -3.16 -2.67 -3.19
C PRO A 126 -4.32 -2.28 -4.11
N SER A 127 -4.69 -3.19 -4.98
CA SER A 127 -5.92 -3.09 -5.78
C SER A 127 -7.16 -3.33 -4.93
N GLU A 128 -8.34 -3.07 -5.49
CA GLU A 128 -9.60 -3.42 -4.83
C GLU A 128 -9.69 -4.93 -4.58
N TYR A 129 -9.33 -5.74 -5.60
CA TYR A 129 -9.33 -7.19 -5.46
C TYR A 129 -8.32 -7.70 -4.42
N GLU A 130 -7.14 -7.11 -4.35
CA GLU A 130 -6.12 -7.45 -3.35
C GLU A 130 -6.59 -7.15 -1.91
N VAL A 131 -7.48 -6.19 -1.72
CA VAL A 131 -8.05 -5.87 -0.40
C VAL A 131 -9.27 -6.72 -0.09
N PHE A 132 -10.19 -6.88 -1.02
CA PHE A 132 -11.51 -7.44 -0.73
C PHE A 132 -11.67 -8.90 -1.18
N GLY A 133 -10.87 -9.37 -2.15
CA GLY A 133 -11.04 -10.66 -2.82
C GLY A 133 -12.24 -10.67 -3.77
N GLU A 134 -12.83 -9.52 -4.03
CA GLU A 134 -14.01 -9.28 -4.86
C GLU A 134 -13.90 -7.93 -5.57
N GLU A 135 -14.55 -7.81 -6.73
CA GLU A 135 -14.66 -6.57 -7.49
C GLU A 135 -15.97 -5.86 -7.14
N TRP A 136 -15.89 -4.69 -6.50
CA TRP A 136 -17.06 -3.90 -6.13
C TRP A 136 -17.27 -2.71 -7.05
N PHE A 137 -16.19 -2.05 -7.45
CA PHE A 137 -16.21 -0.81 -8.23
C PHE A 137 -15.21 -0.78 -9.37
N SER A 138 -14.18 -1.62 -9.32
CA SER A 138 -13.15 -1.70 -10.37
C SER A 138 -13.61 -2.48 -11.60
N ASP A 139 -14.57 -3.39 -11.43
CA ASP A 139 -15.01 -4.35 -12.45
C ASP A 139 -13.84 -5.21 -13.00
N ALA A 140 -12.79 -5.41 -12.19
CA ALA A 140 -11.57 -6.08 -12.64
C ALA A 140 -10.85 -6.84 -11.53
N LYS A 141 -10.45 -8.09 -11.82
CA LYS A 141 -9.61 -8.90 -10.93
C LYS A 141 -8.13 -8.51 -11.09
N GLU A 142 -7.68 -7.57 -10.28
CA GLU A 142 -6.30 -7.05 -10.29
C GLU A 142 -5.46 -7.73 -9.20
N GLY A 143 -4.91 -8.91 -9.50
CA GLY A 143 -4.06 -9.66 -8.56
C GLY A 143 -4.79 -10.70 -7.73
N GLU A 144 -4.23 -11.03 -6.58
CA GLU A 144 -4.76 -12.01 -5.61
C GLU A 144 -4.96 -11.33 -4.25
N GLN A 145 -5.99 -11.75 -3.49
CA GLN A 145 -6.25 -11.16 -2.18
C GLN A 145 -5.04 -11.29 -1.25
N LEU A 146 -4.53 -10.17 -0.74
CA LEU A 146 -3.45 -10.16 0.24
C LEU A 146 -3.91 -10.82 1.54
N GLU A 147 -3.08 -11.69 2.09
CA GLU A 147 -3.47 -12.55 3.22
C GLU A 147 -3.89 -11.76 4.45
N ILE A 148 -3.25 -10.62 4.72
CA ILE A 148 -3.59 -9.74 5.84
C ILE A 148 -5.04 -9.23 5.78
N PHE A 149 -5.59 -9.05 4.58
CA PHE A 149 -6.96 -8.54 4.39
C PHE A 149 -8.05 -9.61 4.41
N LYS A 150 -7.69 -10.89 4.57
CA LYS A 150 -8.65 -11.94 4.91
C LYS A 150 -9.32 -11.67 6.27
N ASP A 151 -8.64 -10.95 7.17
CA ASP A 151 -9.28 -10.33 8.34
C ASP A 151 -9.76 -8.92 7.97
N PRO A 152 -11.10 -8.68 7.89
CA PRO A 152 -11.65 -7.38 7.50
C PRO A 152 -11.25 -6.21 8.41
N ARG A 153 -10.86 -6.50 9.65
CA ARG A 153 -10.43 -5.47 10.62
C ARG A 153 -9.17 -4.75 10.15
N ASN A 154 -8.30 -5.41 9.39
CA ASN A 154 -7.06 -4.84 8.86
C ASN A 154 -7.27 -3.84 7.72
N ARG A 155 -8.50 -3.74 7.19
CA ARG A 155 -8.92 -2.73 6.21
C ARG A 155 -9.17 -1.37 6.83
N ILE A 156 -9.45 -1.33 8.16
CA ILE A 156 -9.64 -0.07 8.90
C ILE A 156 -8.28 0.48 9.29
N LYS A 157 -7.94 1.65 8.76
CA LYS A 157 -6.68 2.34 9.03
C LYS A 157 -6.92 3.69 9.68
N MET A 158 -6.00 4.11 10.55
CA MET A 158 -6.03 5.44 11.16
C MET A 158 -5.25 6.43 10.28
N GLY A 159 -5.55 7.71 10.41
CA GLY A 159 -4.91 8.78 9.65
C GLY A 159 -3.62 9.26 10.31
N GLY A 160 -2.49 8.63 10.03
CA GLY A 160 -1.25 8.79 10.76
C GLY A 160 -1.28 8.06 12.11
N HIS A 161 -0.15 8.03 12.78
CA HIS A 161 -0.03 7.36 14.08
C HIS A 161 -0.94 8.04 15.14
N GLY A 162 -1.92 7.29 15.65
CA GLY A 162 -2.85 7.79 16.68
C GLY A 162 -3.96 8.72 16.19
N GLY A 163 -4.15 8.87 14.88
CA GLY A 163 -5.21 9.68 14.30
C GLY A 163 -6.61 9.03 14.34
N SER A 164 -7.59 9.65 13.68
CA SER A 164 -8.92 9.10 13.48
C SER A 164 -8.97 8.15 12.28
N ARG A 165 -10.05 7.35 12.18
CA ARG A 165 -10.27 6.46 11.01
C ARG A 165 -10.16 7.23 9.70
N ALA A 166 -9.39 6.69 8.75
CA ALA A 166 -9.09 7.32 7.48
C ALA A 166 -9.79 6.60 6.32
N ARG A 167 -10.06 7.37 5.27
CA ARG A 167 -10.27 6.84 3.92
C ARG A 167 -8.91 6.77 3.26
N TRP A 168 -8.67 5.70 2.47
CA TRP A 168 -7.38 5.54 1.83
C TRP A 168 -7.50 4.96 0.42
N TRP A 169 -6.73 5.53 -0.51
CA TRP A 169 -6.74 5.20 -1.92
C TRP A 169 -6.24 3.78 -2.20
N LEU A 170 -6.81 3.18 -3.23
CA LEU A 170 -6.37 1.94 -3.85
C LEU A 170 -5.72 2.21 -5.21
N LEU A 171 -5.06 1.19 -5.77
CA LEU A 171 -4.51 1.22 -7.13
C LEU A 171 -5.63 1.28 -8.17
N SER A 172 -6.75 0.61 -7.93
CA SER A 172 -7.82 0.37 -8.90
C SER A 172 -8.54 1.64 -9.34
N VAL A 173 -8.82 1.76 -10.62
CA VAL A 173 -9.77 2.73 -11.15
C VAL A 173 -11.20 2.23 -11.00
N ASN A 174 -12.18 3.12 -11.06
CA ASN A 174 -13.58 2.71 -11.18
C ASN A 174 -13.88 2.30 -12.62
N GLY A 175 -14.45 1.10 -12.83
CA GLY A 175 -14.74 0.55 -14.16
C GLY A 175 -15.81 1.30 -14.94
N GLY A 176 -16.76 1.99 -14.24
CA GLY A 176 -17.88 2.68 -14.88
C GLY A 176 -17.71 4.20 -15.03
N TYR A 177 -16.80 4.82 -14.27
CA TYR A 177 -16.68 6.29 -14.21
C TYR A 177 -15.23 6.74 -14.37
N SER A 178 -14.90 7.39 -15.47
CA SER A 178 -13.55 7.89 -15.81
C SER A 178 -13.03 9.02 -14.90
N THR A 179 -13.81 9.46 -13.92
CA THR A 179 -13.45 10.50 -12.95
C THR A 179 -13.29 9.96 -11.53
N TYR A 180 -13.49 8.63 -11.32
CA TYR A 180 -13.45 8.03 -9.99
C TYR A 180 -12.34 6.97 -9.90
N ALA A 181 -11.78 6.85 -8.69
CA ALA A 181 -10.88 5.78 -8.30
C ALA A 181 -11.41 5.06 -7.05
N CYS A 182 -11.01 3.81 -6.87
CA CYS A 182 -11.42 2.98 -5.74
C CYS A 182 -10.66 3.38 -4.47
N HIS A 183 -11.34 3.26 -3.33
CA HIS A 183 -10.75 3.53 -2.02
C HIS A 183 -11.41 2.67 -0.94
N VAL A 184 -10.76 2.50 0.18
CA VAL A 184 -11.36 1.95 1.39
C VAL A 184 -11.89 3.09 2.24
N ASN A 185 -13.15 3.01 2.69
CA ASN A 185 -13.73 4.02 3.57
C ASN A 185 -13.30 3.83 5.04
N GLY A 186 -13.59 4.80 5.90
CA GLY A 186 -13.18 4.77 7.31
C GLY A 186 -13.75 3.60 8.14
N ASN A 187 -14.69 2.83 7.61
CA ASN A 187 -15.23 1.62 8.24
C ASN A 187 -14.67 0.32 7.65
N GLY A 188 -13.72 0.42 6.71
CA GLY A 188 -13.08 -0.73 6.09
C GLY A 188 -13.87 -1.35 4.93
N TYR A 189 -14.88 -0.66 4.38
CA TYR A 189 -15.64 -1.11 3.22
C TYR A 189 -15.11 -0.53 1.92
N ALA A 190 -15.32 -1.27 0.83
CA ALA A 190 -15.08 -0.79 -0.52
C ALA A 190 -15.92 0.47 -0.81
N SER A 191 -15.35 1.39 -1.54
CA SER A 191 -15.98 2.64 -1.96
C SER A 191 -15.20 3.23 -3.14
N ASN A 192 -15.75 4.25 -3.78
CA ASN A 192 -15.07 5.01 -4.83
C ASN A 192 -15.32 6.51 -4.64
N ASN A 193 -14.48 7.36 -5.21
CA ASN A 193 -14.67 8.81 -5.17
C ASN A 193 -13.92 9.49 -6.31
N GLY A 194 -14.23 10.77 -6.52
CA GLY A 194 -13.57 11.60 -7.53
C GLY A 194 -12.06 11.67 -7.34
N CYS A 195 -11.31 11.51 -8.41
CA CYS A 195 -9.84 11.45 -8.40
C CYS A 195 -9.18 12.73 -7.85
N ALA A 196 -9.85 13.88 -7.89
CA ALA A 196 -9.34 15.15 -7.35
C ALA A 196 -9.59 15.33 -5.85
N ILE A 197 -10.20 14.35 -5.18
CA ILE A 197 -10.41 14.41 -3.72
C ILE A 197 -9.13 13.93 -3.00
N ASP A 198 -8.84 14.55 -1.86
CA ASP A 198 -7.71 14.16 -1.03
C ASP A 198 -8.06 13.03 -0.06
N PHE A 199 -7.41 11.89 -0.21
CA PHE A 199 -7.40 10.85 0.80
C PHE A 199 -5.97 10.52 1.23
N ARG A 200 -5.84 9.65 2.22
CA ARG A 200 -4.55 9.14 2.66
C ARG A 200 -4.18 7.85 1.92
N VAL A 201 -2.97 7.39 2.13
CA VAL A 201 -2.48 6.10 1.63
C VAL A 201 -1.71 5.37 2.71
N PRO A 202 -1.79 4.06 2.80
CA PRO A 202 -0.79 3.26 3.50
C PRO A 202 0.50 3.27 2.70
N LEU A 203 1.63 3.14 3.37
CA LEU A 203 2.91 2.94 2.71
C LEU A 203 3.10 1.44 2.46
N CYS A 204 3.22 1.06 1.19
CA CYS A 204 3.38 -0.34 0.79
C CYS A 204 4.66 -0.53 -0.02
N PHE A 205 5.41 -1.58 0.30
CA PHE A 205 6.64 -1.97 -0.38
C PHE A 205 6.88 -3.48 -0.27
N SER A 206 7.86 -3.98 -1.01
CA SER A 206 8.21 -5.40 -1.00
C SER A 206 9.70 -5.61 -0.76
N ILE A 207 10.05 -6.71 -0.10
CA ILE A 207 11.43 -7.14 0.13
C ILE A 207 11.59 -8.54 -0.46
N LYS A 208 12.69 -8.76 -1.20
CA LYS A 208 12.99 -10.04 -1.85
C LYS A 208 13.33 -11.11 -0.80
N ARG A 209 12.83 -12.33 -1.03
CA ARG A 209 13.17 -13.54 -0.25
C ARG A 209 14.42 -14.21 -0.75
#